data_21beefbf89258115ab2082488b720ab3
#
_entry.id   21beefbf89258115ab2082488b720ab3
#
_cell.length_a   1.000
_cell.length_b   1.000
_cell.length_c   1.000
_cell.angle_alpha   90.00
_cell.angle_beta   90.00
_cell.angle_gamma   90.00
#
_symmetry.space_group_name_H-M   'P 1'
#
loop_
_entity.id
_entity.type
_entity.pdbx_description
1 polymer ?
#
loop_
_entity_poly.entity_id
_entity_poly.type
_entity_poly.pdbx_seq_one_letter_code
_entity_poly.pdbx_strand_id
1 'polypeptide(L)'
;FHTERIEGDTILDGVAYKKLYDGNVVEGFLREENGKVLGKVGSYYDAYDTSDWSSHLVYDFSLGKGDTTVSHDYFRLNVNTVDTILVDGEPYRRLGIGCYSYSGGGTDYSNGNTLQYWVEGIGSDVGPDPEPGFLWVTSSYMTFDSCKVDGKLLFTSNDFLRIPHCDRQWICADYRKTNNIETHELYFLRHGRRSYACAGETTLNGKTYQKVYSNKYLFAMRREGGRVLADADSYRAAFAQASNVYPTNDEGEYILYDYDAHVGDAYLGTQYTVVEEGDTTLSDGQSRRMLVLSSGHRLIEGVGCVNMQGTPFDYLCHDNAPNTFFDFSLLENYYDAEGHRIYVNTREKAYEAIVAGVETVATSDRLASVDRVYDLQGRRMDVRHLPKGIYIQHGKKFVVK
;
A
#
# COMPACT_ATOMS: atom_id res chain seq x y z
N PHE A 1 -2.10 -10.30 -12.61
CA PHE A 1 -0.87 -9.53 -12.38
C PHE A 1 -0.07 -9.55 -13.67
N HIS A 2 0.36 -8.40 -14.10
CA HIS A 2 1.24 -8.19 -15.23
C HIS A 2 2.66 -8.00 -14.68
N THR A 3 3.65 -8.60 -15.27
CA THR A 3 5.04 -8.52 -14.80
C THR A 3 5.92 -8.10 -15.95
N GLU A 4 6.43 -6.89 -15.86
CA GLU A 4 7.42 -6.38 -16.79
C GLU A 4 8.82 -6.57 -16.22
N ARG A 5 9.78 -6.80 -17.10
CA ARG A 5 11.15 -7.09 -16.73
C ARG A 5 12.11 -6.37 -17.67
N ILE A 6 13.06 -5.65 -17.09
CA ILE A 6 14.19 -5.07 -17.84
C ILE A 6 15.37 -6.02 -17.69
N GLU A 7 15.79 -6.66 -18.78
CA GLU A 7 16.83 -7.68 -18.75
C GLU A 7 17.61 -7.74 -20.06
N GLY A 8 18.93 -7.84 -19.93
CA GLY A 8 19.85 -7.98 -21.05
C GLY A 8 20.02 -6.71 -21.90
N ASP A 9 21.13 -6.67 -22.59
CA ASP A 9 21.51 -5.56 -23.46
C ASP A 9 21.28 -5.91 -24.92
N THR A 10 21.09 -4.87 -25.74
CA THR A 10 21.07 -4.99 -27.20
C THR A 10 21.64 -3.74 -27.84
N ILE A 11 22.07 -3.83 -29.07
CA ILE A 11 22.53 -2.68 -29.87
C ILE A 11 21.58 -2.53 -31.05
N LEU A 12 20.95 -1.36 -31.15
CA LEU A 12 20.09 -0.99 -32.27
C LEU A 12 20.68 0.27 -32.92
N ASP A 13 20.97 0.20 -34.21
CA ASP A 13 21.55 1.32 -34.97
C ASP A 13 22.83 1.90 -34.32
N GLY A 14 23.66 1.03 -33.73
CA GLY A 14 24.89 1.43 -33.05
C GLY A 14 24.72 2.00 -31.64
N VAL A 15 23.47 2.05 -31.10
CA VAL A 15 23.14 2.56 -29.76
C VAL A 15 22.77 1.40 -28.83
N ALA A 16 23.31 1.41 -27.63
CA ALA A 16 23.00 0.40 -26.61
C ALA A 16 21.67 0.69 -25.91
N TYR A 17 20.89 -0.36 -25.71
CA TYR A 17 19.61 -0.36 -25.01
C TYR A 17 19.50 -1.54 -24.07
N LYS A 18 18.70 -1.41 -23.03
CA LYS A 18 18.12 -2.51 -22.23
C LYS A 18 16.84 -2.99 -22.88
N LYS A 19 16.58 -4.30 -22.83
CA LYS A 19 15.32 -4.87 -23.31
C LYS A 19 14.26 -4.82 -22.24
N LEU A 20 13.07 -4.36 -22.61
CA LEU A 20 11.85 -4.42 -21.79
C LEU A 20 11.02 -5.61 -22.24
N TYR A 21 10.63 -6.46 -21.31
CA TYR A 21 9.81 -7.65 -21.54
C TYR A 21 8.48 -7.54 -20.82
N ASP A 22 7.41 -7.97 -21.46
CA ASP A 22 6.19 -8.44 -20.83
C ASP A 22 6.15 -9.97 -20.87
N GLY A 23 6.17 -10.59 -19.69
CA GLY A 23 6.34 -12.03 -19.60
C GLY A 23 7.61 -12.50 -20.32
N ASN A 24 7.45 -13.16 -21.46
CA ASN A 24 8.56 -13.66 -22.31
C ASN A 24 8.69 -12.92 -23.66
N VAL A 25 7.87 -11.89 -23.88
CA VAL A 25 7.86 -11.12 -25.13
C VAL A 25 8.66 -9.84 -24.93
N VAL A 26 9.52 -9.46 -25.89
CA VAL A 26 10.17 -8.14 -25.89
C VAL A 26 9.16 -7.12 -26.37
N GLU A 27 8.75 -6.21 -25.49
CA GLU A 27 7.84 -5.11 -25.82
C GLU A 27 8.54 -3.85 -26.25
N GLY A 28 9.81 -3.67 -25.80
CA GLY A 28 10.51 -2.44 -26.10
C GLY A 28 11.99 -2.47 -25.71
N PHE A 29 12.60 -1.31 -25.89
CA PHE A 29 13.99 -1.08 -25.61
C PHE A 29 14.14 0.28 -24.92
N LEU A 30 14.87 0.31 -23.81
CA LEU A 30 15.06 1.53 -23.01
C LEU A 30 16.54 1.88 -22.90
N ARG A 31 16.85 3.17 -22.89
CA ARG A 31 18.18 3.68 -22.58
C ARG A 31 18.09 4.95 -21.75
N GLU A 32 19.06 5.14 -20.91
CA GLU A 32 19.21 6.36 -20.13
C GLU A 32 20.29 7.26 -20.71
N GLU A 33 20.00 8.54 -20.80
CA GLU A 33 20.92 9.55 -21.28
C GLU A 33 20.64 10.92 -20.67
N ASN A 34 21.59 11.47 -19.91
CA ASN A 34 21.50 12.81 -19.30
C ASN A 34 20.24 13.03 -18.42
N GLY A 35 19.87 12.04 -17.61
CA GLY A 35 18.67 12.09 -16.75
C GLY A 35 17.36 11.91 -17.49
N LYS A 36 17.42 11.46 -18.73
CA LYS A 36 16.24 11.12 -19.55
C LYS A 36 16.24 9.63 -19.82
N VAL A 37 15.07 9.04 -19.79
CA VAL A 37 14.83 7.68 -20.28
C VAL A 37 14.20 7.80 -21.65
N LEU A 38 14.89 7.25 -22.63
CA LEU A 38 14.45 7.17 -24.02
C LEU A 38 14.08 5.72 -24.34
N GLY A 39 12.94 5.53 -24.99
CA GLY A 39 12.43 4.21 -25.30
C GLY A 39 12.07 4.04 -26.76
N LYS A 40 12.23 2.83 -27.25
CA LYS A 40 11.55 2.29 -28.44
C LYS A 40 10.53 1.29 -27.89
N VAL A 41 9.37 1.81 -27.46
CA VAL A 41 8.28 1.02 -26.87
C VAL A 41 7.11 1.10 -27.84
N GLY A 42 6.52 -0.05 -28.21
CA GLY A 42 5.32 -0.06 -29.01
C GLY A 42 4.15 0.48 -28.16
N SER A 43 3.49 1.53 -28.61
CA SER A 43 2.24 1.93 -27.95
C SER A 43 1.17 0.87 -28.23
N TYR A 44 0.24 0.71 -27.27
CA TYR A 44 -0.90 -0.20 -27.42
C TYR A 44 -1.71 0.12 -28.71
N TYR A 45 -1.63 1.34 -29.23
CA TYR A 45 -2.27 1.78 -30.46
C TYR A 45 -1.40 1.62 -31.71
N ASP A 46 -0.07 1.61 -31.56
CA ASP A 46 0.88 1.45 -32.68
C ASP A 46 1.30 -0.01 -32.90
N ALA A 47 0.64 -0.96 -32.26
CA ALA A 47 0.92 -2.40 -32.42
C ALA A 47 0.85 -2.90 -33.88
N TYR A 48 0.40 -2.06 -34.82
CA TYR A 48 0.31 -2.36 -36.24
C TYR A 48 1.29 -1.57 -37.13
N ASP A 49 1.98 -0.55 -36.60
CA ASP A 49 2.98 0.20 -37.37
C ASP A 49 4.37 0.13 -36.71
N THR A 50 5.09 -0.92 -37.04
CA THR A 50 6.50 -1.11 -36.62
C THR A 50 7.46 -0.32 -37.49
N SER A 51 7.01 0.56 -38.37
CA SER A 51 7.85 1.24 -39.35
C SER A 51 8.58 2.47 -38.78
N ASP A 52 8.13 3.05 -37.66
CA ASP A 52 8.81 4.18 -37.02
C ASP A 52 9.23 3.85 -35.57
N TRP A 53 10.29 3.10 -35.43
CA TRP A 53 10.99 2.85 -34.16
C TRP A 53 11.90 4.03 -33.78
N SER A 54 11.42 5.26 -33.90
CA SER A 54 12.15 6.41 -33.37
C SER A 54 12.20 6.32 -31.84
N SER A 55 13.31 6.76 -31.24
CA SER A 55 13.39 6.80 -29.77
C SER A 55 12.50 7.92 -29.24
N HIS A 56 11.53 7.56 -28.45
CA HIS A 56 10.64 8.50 -27.77
C HIS A 56 11.14 8.81 -26.36
N LEU A 57 10.84 10.01 -25.89
CA LEU A 57 11.08 10.40 -24.50
C LEU A 57 10.04 9.70 -23.61
N VAL A 58 10.50 8.79 -22.75
CA VAL A 58 9.65 8.09 -21.75
C VAL A 58 9.59 8.91 -20.48
N TYR A 59 10.74 9.28 -19.91
CA TYR A 59 10.85 10.11 -18.71
C TYR A 59 11.92 11.17 -18.89
N ASP A 60 11.72 12.34 -18.28
CA ASP A 60 12.74 13.38 -18.15
C ASP A 60 12.90 13.76 -16.68
N PHE A 61 13.85 13.15 -16.00
CA PHE A 61 14.17 13.46 -14.61
C PHE A 61 15.03 14.70 -14.44
N SER A 62 15.45 15.37 -15.51
CA SER A 62 16.17 16.65 -15.44
C SER A 62 15.23 17.84 -15.17
N LEU A 63 13.92 17.65 -15.33
CA LEU A 63 12.92 18.72 -15.17
C LEU A 63 12.82 19.22 -13.74
N GLY A 64 12.63 20.54 -13.61
CA GLY A 64 12.35 21.24 -12.36
C GLY A 64 10.86 21.55 -12.18
N LYS A 65 10.47 22.03 -10.99
CA LYS A 65 9.12 22.50 -10.72
C LYS A 65 8.72 23.63 -11.65
N GLY A 66 7.58 23.50 -12.32
CA GLY A 66 7.05 24.45 -13.29
C GLY A 66 7.46 24.15 -14.74
N ASP A 67 8.42 23.25 -14.95
CA ASP A 67 8.79 22.83 -16.28
C ASP A 67 7.68 22.01 -16.92
N THR A 68 7.71 21.94 -18.25
CA THR A 68 6.76 21.17 -19.05
C THR A 68 7.51 20.27 -20.02
N THR A 69 6.93 19.13 -20.30
CA THR A 69 7.38 18.20 -21.35
C THR A 69 6.18 17.74 -22.17
N VAL A 70 6.43 17.01 -23.23
CA VAL A 70 5.39 16.42 -24.07
C VAL A 70 5.60 14.90 -24.00
N SER A 71 4.55 14.18 -23.62
CA SER A 71 4.56 12.72 -23.68
C SER A 71 4.49 12.24 -25.14
N HIS A 72 4.76 10.96 -25.35
CA HIS A 72 4.68 10.29 -26.63
C HIS A 72 3.33 10.55 -27.34
N ASP A 73 2.22 10.58 -26.60
CA ASP A 73 0.87 10.78 -27.12
C ASP A 73 0.42 12.24 -27.18
N TYR A 74 1.34 13.17 -27.34
CA TYR A 74 1.05 14.60 -27.47
C TYR A 74 0.40 15.25 -26.24
N PHE A 75 0.41 14.59 -25.08
CA PHE A 75 0.00 15.24 -23.84
C PHE A 75 1.10 16.18 -23.34
N ARG A 76 0.70 17.39 -23.03
CA ARG A 76 1.58 18.34 -22.35
C ARG A 76 1.52 18.07 -20.85
N LEU A 77 2.62 17.60 -20.33
CA LEU A 77 2.80 17.32 -18.90
C LEU A 77 3.49 18.51 -18.24
N ASN A 78 3.09 18.81 -17.01
CA ASN A 78 3.73 19.84 -16.19
C ASN A 78 4.23 19.24 -14.87
N VAL A 79 5.37 19.72 -14.41
CA VAL A 79 5.94 19.32 -13.12
C VAL A 79 5.38 20.20 -12.00
N ASN A 80 4.49 19.67 -11.20
CA ASN A 80 3.86 20.40 -10.09
C ASN A 80 4.74 20.42 -8.85
N THR A 81 5.42 19.32 -8.55
CA THR A 81 6.32 19.19 -7.41
C THR A 81 7.62 18.48 -7.80
N VAL A 82 8.70 18.87 -7.13
CA VAL A 82 9.96 18.12 -7.14
C VAL A 82 10.40 18.00 -5.69
N ASP A 83 10.61 16.78 -5.25
CA ASP A 83 11.10 16.51 -3.89
C ASP A 83 12.05 15.29 -3.88
N THR A 84 12.57 14.99 -2.69
CA THR A 84 13.35 13.78 -2.45
C THR A 84 12.66 12.99 -1.34
N ILE A 85 12.39 11.73 -1.61
CA ILE A 85 11.83 10.81 -0.65
C ILE A 85 12.90 9.81 -0.20
N LEU A 86 12.79 9.35 1.04
CA LEU A 86 13.64 8.27 1.55
C LEU A 86 12.87 6.95 1.51
N VAL A 87 13.51 5.92 0.96
CA VAL A 87 12.99 4.55 0.94
C VAL A 87 14.13 3.62 1.38
N ASP A 88 13.95 2.94 2.49
CA ASP A 88 14.98 2.11 3.14
C ASP A 88 16.33 2.83 3.32
N GLY A 89 16.29 4.12 3.68
CA GLY A 89 17.45 4.98 3.89
C GLY A 89 18.05 5.59 2.62
N GLU A 90 17.66 5.13 1.44
CA GLU A 90 18.16 5.63 0.17
C GLU A 90 17.31 6.79 -0.37
N PRO A 91 17.93 7.89 -0.85
CA PRO A 91 17.22 9.04 -1.39
C PRO A 91 16.82 8.80 -2.85
N TYR A 92 15.56 9.05 -3.16
CA TYR A 92 15.02 9.03 -4.50
C TYR A 92 14.44 10.40 -4.87
N ARG A 93 14.86 10.93 -6.01
CA ARG A 93 14.26 12.14 -6.57
C ARG A 93 12.89 11.79 -7.14
N ARG A 94 11.86 12.57 -6.76
CA ARG A 94 10.49 12.35 -7.21
C ARG A 94 9.92 13.62 -7.83
N LEU A 95 9.24 13.46 -8.97
CA LEU A 95 8.50 14.50 -9.66
C LEU A 95 7.00 14.19 -9.55
N GLY A 96 6.21 15.16 -9.12
CA GLY A 96 4.75 15.11 -9.19
C GLY A 96 4.28 15.74 -10.49
N ILE A 97 3.67 14.93 -11.34
CA ILE A 97 3.29 15.29 -12.71
C ILE A 97 1.80 15.59 -12.78
N GLY A 98 1.46 16.71 -13.40
CA GLY A 98 0.12 17.06 -13.81
C GLY A 98 -0.02 16.99 -15.33
N CYS A 99 -1.25 17.03 -15.83
CA CYS A 99 -1.52 17.08 -17.26
C CYS A 99 -2.18 18.41 -17.63
N TYR A 100 -1.58 19.12 -18.58
CA TYR A 100 -2.05 20.45 -18.97
C TYR A 100 -3.02 20.43 -20.13
N SER A 101 -2.80 19.65 -21.19
CA SER A 101 -3.74 19.56 -22.31
C SER A 101 -3.36 18.45 -23.29
N TYR A 102 -4.36 18.00 -24.05
CA TYR A 102 -4.17 17.24 -25.27
C TYR A 102 -4.12 18.23 -26.46
N SER A 103 -3.10 18.08 -27.33
CA SER A 103 -2.94 18.73 -28.62
C SER A 103 -3.62 20.11 -28.81
N GLY A 104 -3.22 21.11 -28.06
CA GLY A 104 -3.50 22.51 -28.42
C GLY A 104 -4.70 23.17 -27.74
N GLY A 105 -5.42 22.50 -26.89
CA GLY A 105 -6.63 23.05 -26.25
C GLY A 105 -6.44 23.90 -25.01
N GLY A 106 -5.25 23.91 -24.37
CA GLY A 106 -4.93 24.79 -23.26
C GLY A 106 -5.69 24.53 -21.94
N THR A 107 -6.38 23.40 -21.79
CA THR A 107 -7.12 23.08 -20.56
C THR A 107 -6.22 22.32 -19.60
N ASP A 108 -6.05 22.84 -18.38
CA ASP A 108 -5.37 22.13 -17.28
C ASP A 108 -6.33 21.08 -16.70
N TYR A 109 -6.16 19.83 -17.09
CA TYR A 109 -6.95 18.72 -16.56
C TYR A 109 -6.59 18.36 -15.11
N SER A 110 -5.39 18.74 -14.65
CA SER A 110 -4.97 18.50 -13.28
C SER A 110 -5.49 19.54 -12.30
N ASN A 111 -5.95 20.70 -12.77
CA ASN A 111 -6.25 21.88 -11.94
C ASN A 111 -5.09 22.18 -10.96
N GLY A 112 -3.84 22.02 -11.40
CA GLY A 112 -2.65 22.18 -10.58
C GLY A 112 -2.36 21.03 -9.62
N ASN A 113 -3.14 19.94 -9.64
CA ASN A 113 -2.90 18.75 -8.80
C ASN A 113 -1.90 17.81 -9.47
N THR A 114 -1.16 17.08 -8.63
CA THR A 114 -0.36 15.95 -9.07
C THR A 114 -1.30 14.79 -9.37
N LEU A 115 -1.18 14.24 -10.57
CA LEU A 115 -1.98 13.12 -11.05
C LEU A 115 -1.20 11.81 -11.00
N GLN A 116 0.11 11.87 -11.16
CA GLN A 116 1.03 10.74 -11.07
C GLN A 116 2.38 11.17 -10.53
N TYR A 117 3.16 10.22 -10.04
CA TYR A 117 4.52 10.45 -9.59
C TYR A 117 5.52 9.71 -10.48
N TRP A 118 6.60 10.41 -10.82
CA TRP A 118 7.78 9.80 -11.43
C TRP A 118 8.91 9.76 -10.40
N VAL A 119 9.54 8.62 -10.26
CA VAL A 119 10.69 8.42 -9.35
C VAL A 119 11.88 7.99 -10.17
N GLU A 120 12.98 8.75 -10.05
CA GLU A 120 14.23 8.50 -10.77
C GLU A 120 14.78 7.09 -10.43
N GLY A 121 15.11 6.33 -11.45
CA GLY A 121 15.56 4.94 -11.32
C GLY A 121 14.46 3.89 -11.13
N ILE A 122 13.20 4.32 -10.95
CA ILE A 122 12.04 3.42 -10.72
C ILE A 122 11.01 3.54 -11.87
N GLY A 123 10.64 4.77 -12.24
CA GLY A 123 9.60 5.04 -13.22
C GLY A 123 8.37 5.69 -12.61
N SER A 124 7.18 5.37 -13.13
CA SER A 124 5.90 5.95 -12.74
C SER A 124 5.06 5.03 -11.84
N ASP A 125 4.22 5.62 -10.99
CA ASP A 125 3.22 4.91 -10.18
C ASP A 125 2.05 4.34 -11.00
N VAL A 126 1.97 4.66 -12.28
CA VAL A 126 0.99 4.10 -13.24
C VAL A 126 1.61 3.04 -14.17
N GLY A 127 2.87 2.69 -13.97
CA GLY A 127 3.61 1.71 -14.78
C GLY A 127 4.74 2.34 -15.59
N PRO A 128 5.51 1.55 -16.37
CA PRO A 128 6.66 2.04 -17.13
C PRO A 128 6.28 2.91 -18.31
N ASP A 129 5.05 2.81 -18.80
CA ASP A 129 4.51 3.73 -19.76
C ASP A 129 3.94 4.97 -19.03
N PRO A 130 4.53 6.16 -19.25
CA PRO A 130 4.11 7.37 -18.55
C PRO A 130 2.79 7.96 -19.09
N GLU A 131 2.07 7.25 -19.94
CA GLU A 131 0.76 7.72 -20.41
C GLU A 131 -0.15 7.98 -19.22
N PRO A 132 -0.76 9.18 -19.15
CA PRO A 132 -1.69 9.47 -18.08
C PRO A 132 -2.95 8.62 -18.24
N GLY A 133 -2.96 7.45 -17.62
CA GLY A 133 -4.07 6.48 -17.69
C GLY A 133 -5.44 6.98 -17.24
N PHE A 134 -5.50 8.23 -16.73
CA PHE A 134 -6.76 8.88 -16.32
C PHE A 134 -7.61 9.41 -17.47
N LEU A 135 -7.09 9.45 -18.70
CA LEU A 135 -7.82 10.02 -19.85
C LEU A 135 -8.69 9.01 -20.60
N TRP A 136 -8.55 7.73 -20.28
CA TRP A 136 -9.32 6.68 -20.94
C TRP A 136 -10.44 6.17 -20.03
N VAL A 137 -11.67 6.56 -20.35
CA VAL A 137 -12.89 6.26 -19.58
C VAL A 137 -13.30 4.78 -19.66
N THR A 138 -12.54 3.95 -20.35
CA THR A 138 -12.93 2.56 -20.62
C THR A 138 -11.75 1.61 -20.50
N SER A 139 -11.42 1.17 -19.34
CA SER A 139 -10.74 -0.09 -19.04
C SER A 139 -9.50 0.02 -18.15
N SER A 140 -9.27 -1.03 -17.45
CA SER A 140 -8.12 -1.51 -16.62
C SER A 140 -6.98 -0.50 -16.47
N TYR A 141 -7.01 0.27 -15.41
CA TYR A 141 -5.85 1.03 -14.96
C TYR A 141 -4.73 0.07 -14.58
N MET A 142 -3.63 0.12 -15.29
CA MET A 142 -2.40 -0.47 -14.78
C MET A 142 -1.91 0.41 -13.63
N THR A 143 -1.59 -0.19 -12.52
CA THR A 143 -0.98 0.48 -11.38
C THR A 143 0.29 -0.26 -11.05
N PHE A 144 1.35 0.50 -10.82
CA PHE A 144 2.59 -0.05 -10.29
C PHE A 144 2.32 -0.78 -8.97
N ASP A 145 2.79 -1.99 -8.81
CA ASP A 145 2.70 -2.75 -7.57
C ASP A 145 4.04 -2.74 -6.83
N SER A 146 5.08 -3.26 -7.47
CA SER A 146 6.41 -3.32 -6.88
C SER A 146 7.51 -3.46 -7.94
N CYS A 147 8.71 -3.02 -7.58
CA CYS A 147 9.94 -3.23 -8.32
C CYS A 147 10.91 -4.10 -7.50
N LYS A 148 11.56 -5.05 -8.17
CA LYS A 148 12.58 -5.92 -7.57
C LYS A 148 13.85 -5.87 -8.40
N VAL A 149 15.01 -5.87 -7.72
CA VAL A 149 16.32 -6.03 -8.33
C VAL A 149 16.97 -7.27 -7.73
N ASP A 150 17.42 -8.19 -8.56
CA ASP A 150 18.00 -9.48 -8.15
C ASP A 150 17.10 -10.26 -7.17
N GLY A 151 15.77 -10.20 -7.39
CA GLY A 151 14.76 -10.82 -6.55
C GLY A 151 14.50 -10.11 -5.21
N LYS A 152 15.28 -9.08 -4.86
CA LYS A 152 15.07 -8.27 -3.65
C LYS A 152 14.10 -7.13 -3.96
N LEU A 153 13.10 -6.95 -3.10
CA LEU A 153 12.17 -5.83 -3.18
C LEU A 153 12.94 -4.51 -3.03
N LEU A 154 12.85 -3.65 -4.04
CA LEU A 154 13.46 -2.34 -4.05
C LEU A 154 12.44 -1.24 -3.73
N PHE A 155 11.28 -1.28 -4.40
CA PHE A 155 10.29 -0.21 -4.35
C PHE A 155 8.88 -0.79 -4.45
N THR A 156 7.91 -0.16 -3.78
CA THR A 156 6.49 -0.53 -3.82
C THR A 156 5.63 0.65 -4.25
N SER A 157 4.41 0.38 -4.64
CA SER A 157 3.44 1.44 -4.98
C SER A 157 3.19 2.42 -3.82
N ASN A 158 3.40 2.01 -2.59
CA ASN A 158 3.25 2.87 -1.42
C ASN A 158 4.41 3.86 -1.24
N ASP A 159 5.60 3.53 -1.76
CA ASP A 159 6.76 4.41 -1.64
C ASP A 159 6.60 5.69 -2.46
N PHE A 160 5.79 5.67 -3.55
CA PHE A 160 5.42 6.89 -4.26
C PHE A 160 4.65 7.89 -3.39
N LEU A 161 3.99 7.42 -2.33
CA LEU A 161 3.20 8.24 -1.41
C LEU A 161 4.01 8.73 -0.19
N ARG A 162 5.34 8.51 -0.17
CA ARG A 162 6.20 9.00 0.91
C ARG A 162 6.09 10.52 1.05
N ILE A 163 5.99 10.99 2.30
CA ILE A 163 6.00 12.40 2.66
C ILE A 163 7.44 12.77 3.04
N PRO A 164 8.09 13.70 2.33
CA PRO A 164 9.45 14.13 2.68
C PRO A 164 9.54 14.71 4.09
N HIS A 165 10.66 14.44 4.77
CA HIS A 165 10.98 15.01 6.07
C HIS A 165 9.94 14.74 7.18
N CYS A 166 9.26 13.60 7.13
CA CYS A 166 8.39 13.17 8.21
C CYS A 166 9.11 12.22 9.16
N ASP A 167 8.77 12.27 10.46
CA ASP A 167 9.36 11.43 11.50
C ASP A 167 8.84 9.99 11.42
N ARG A 168 7.63 9.83 10.96
CA ARG A 168 6.97 8.54 10.71
C ARG A 168 5.77 8.69 9.80
N GLN A 169 5.41 7.62 9.09
CA GLN A 169 4.30 7.64 8.15
C GLN A 169 3.53 6.34 8.13
N TRP A 170 2.20 6.45 8.09
CA TRP A 170 1.26 5.34 7.86
C TRP A 170 0.65 5.47 6.48
N ILE A 171 0.68 4.40 5.70
CA ILE A 171 -0.05 4.29 4.44
C ILE A 171 -1.08 3.20 4.60
N CYS A 172 -2.34 3.61 4.53
CA CYS A 172 -3.51 2.75 4.67
C CYS A 172 -4.20 2.62 3.31
N ALA A 173 -4.68 1.44 3.01
CA ALA A 173 -5.49 1.21 1.82
C ALA A 173 -6.91 0.81 2.20
N ASP A 174 -7.86 1.32 1.44
CA ASP A 174 -9.26 0.98 1.54
C ASP A 174 -9.58 -0.13 0.53
N TYR A 175 -10.24 -1.17 1.00
CA TYR A 175 -10.62 -2.33 0.22
C TYR A 175 -12.12 -2.51 0.21
N ARG A 176 -12.67 -2.80 -0.96
CA ARG A 176 -14.07 -3.16 -1.14
C ARG A 176 -14.17 -4.64 -1.45
N LYS A 177 -15.04 -5.32 -0.69
CA LYS A 177 -15.43 -6.69 -0.98
C LYS A 177 -16.31 -6.73 -2.23
N THR A 178 -15.99 -7.57 -3.17
CA THR A 178 -16.78 -7.78 -4.38
C THR A 178 -16.82 -9.25 -4.75
N ASN A 179 -17.84 -9.65 -5.49
CA ASN A 179 -17.97 -11.02 -6.00
C ASN A 179 -17.68 -11.01 -7.49
N ASN A 180 -16.94 -11.99 -7.96
CA ASN A 180 -16.92 -12.29 -9.37
C ASN A 180 -18.29 -12.90 -9.76
N ILE A 181 -18.97 -12.29 -10.73
CA ILE A 181 -20.31 -12.69 -11.16
C ILE A 181 -20.27 -14.07 -11.83
N GLU A 182 -19.15 -14.42 -12.48
CA GLU A 182 -19.00 -15.67 -13.22
C GLU A 182 -18.53 -16.83 -12.34
N THR A 183 -17.54 -16.57 -11.46
CA THR A 183 -16.94 -17.64 -10.63
C THR A 183 -17.53 -17.73 -9.24
N HIS A 184 -18.34 -16.75 -8.81
CA HIS A 184 -18.85 -16.59 -7.45
C HIS A 184 -17.75 -16.50 -6.37
N GLU A 185 -16.50 -16.26 -6.79
CA GLU A 185 -15.39 -16.06 -5.87
C GLU A 185 -15.42 -14.66 -5.28
N LEU A 186 -15.16 -14.58 -4.00
CA LEU A 186 -14.99 -13.32 -3.29
C LEU A 186 -13.58 -12.77 -3.55
N TYR A 187 -13.50 -11.51 -3.94
CA TYR A 187 -12.22 -10.82 -4.02
C TYR A 187 -12.34 -9.40 -3.48
N PHE A 188 -11.20 -8.83 -3.14
CA PHE A 188 -11.11 -7.50 -2.56
C PHE A 188 -10.42 -6.57 -3.54
N LEU A 189 -11.10 -5.50 -3.93
CA LEU A 189 -10.55 -4.44 -4.74
C LEU A 189 -10.06 -3.32 -3.85
N ARG A 190 -8.77 -2.96 -4.00
CA ARG A 190 -8.25 -1.71 -3.44
C ARG A 190 -8.80 -0.55 -4.25
N HIS A 191 -9.55 0.35 -3.60
CA HIS A 191 -10.17 1.49 -4.27
C HIS A 191 -9.70 2.85 -3.76
N GLY A 192 -8.81 2.88 -2.76
CA GLY A 192 -8.23 4.10 -2.25
C GLY A 192 -7.02 3.87 -1.37
N ARG A 193 -6.20 4.90 -1.21
CA ARG A 193 -5.09 4.95 -0.25
C ARG A 193 -5.12 6.26 0.51
N ARG A 194 -4.76 6.19 1.79
CA ARG A 194 -4.64 7.36 2.66
C ARG A 194 -3.28 7.35 3.32
N SER A 195 -2.64 8.51 3.37
CA SER A 195 -1.36 8.69 4.02
C SER A 195 -1.52 9.60 5.23
N TYR A 196 -0.91 9.20 6.34
CA TYR A 196 -0.80 9.98 7.57
C TYR A 196 0.67 10.07 7.95
N ALA A 197 1.13 11.24 8.40
CA ALA A 197 2.51 11.42 8.80
C ALA A 197 2.62 12.24 10.08
N CYS A 198 3.62 11.93 10.91
CA CYS A 198 4.10 12.83 11.93
C CYS A 198 5.23 13.67 11.35
N ALA A 199 5.14 14.98 11.51
CA ALA A 199 6.20 15.90 11.09
C ALA A 199 6.29 17.12 12.01
N GLY A 200 7.42 17.24 12.66
CA GLY A 200 7.72 18.32 13.60
C GLY A 200 6.88 18.28 14.87
N GLU A 201 7.23 19.14 15.81
CA GLU A 201 6.69 19.18 17.16
C GLU A 201 5.93 20.48 17.45
N THR A 202 5.11 20.45 18.50
CA THR A 202 4.46 21.61 19.08
C THR A 202 4.42 21.48 20.59
N THR A 203 4.39 22.58 21.31
CA THR A 203 4.23 22.59 22.76
C THR A 203 2.85 23.11 23.11
N LEU A 204 2.06 22.29 23.80
CA LEU A 204 0.73 22.62 24.29
C LEU A 204 0.69 22.35 25.80
N ASN A 205 0.27 23.34 26.58
CA ASN A 205 0.18 23.24 28.05
C ASN A 205 1.49 22.75 28.71
N GLY A 206 2.64 23.17 28.19
CA GLY A 206 3.95 22.79 28.70
C GLY A 206 4.43 21.38 28.32
N LYS A 207 3.70 20.65 27.48
CA LYS A 207 4.05 19.32 27.00
C LYS A 207 4.37 19.35 25.52
N THR A 208 5.29 18.50 25.10
CA THR A 208 5.69 18.36 23.67
C THR A 208 4.87 17.28 22.99
N TYR A 209 4.32 17.62 21.84
CA TYR A 209 3.53 16.75 20.98
C TYR A 209 4.12 16.70 19.57
N GLN A 210 4.02 15.58 18.92
CA GLN A 210 4.24 15.44 17.48
C GLN A 210 2.97 15.85 16.73
N LYS A 211 3.12 16.61 15.66
CA LYS A 211 1.99 17.02 14.79
C LYS A 211 1.68 15.94 13.79
N VAL A 212 0.41 15.57 13.67
CA VAL A 212 -0.10 14.57 12.71
C VAL A 212 -0.77 15.26 11.54
N TYR A 213 -0.42 14.83 10.37
CA TYR A 213 -0.91 15.34 9.08
C TYR A 213 -1.50 14.20 8.23
N SER A 214 -2.47 14.57 7.38
CA SER A 214 -2.76 13.90 6.13
C SER A 214 -2.43 14.89 5.01
N ASN A 215 -3.36 15.34 4.18
CA ASN A 215 -3.14 16.49 3.26
C ASN A 215 -3.08 17.84 3.99
N LYS A 216 -3.46 17.88 5.27
CA LYS A 216 -3.43 19.05 6.15
C LYS A 216 -3.12 18.61 7.57
N TYR A 217 -2.79 19.58 8.43
CA TYR A 217 -2.71 19.32 9.88
C TYR A 217 -4.02 18.75 10.39
N LEU A 218 -3.93 17.66 11.16
CA LEU A 218 -5.07 17.01 11.80
C LEU A 218 -5.09 17.30 13.30
N PHE A 219 -4.12 16.78 14.04
CA PHE A 219 -4.04 16.92 15.50
C PHE A 219 -2.61 16.74 16.00
N ALA A 220 -2.43 16.90 17.30
CA ALA A 220 -1.16 16.68 17.98
C ALA A 220 -1.25 15.46 18.91
N MET A 221 -0.22 14.62 18.90
CA MET A 221 -0.14 13.44 19.76
C MET A 221 1.23 13.31 20.44
N ARG A 222 1.24 12.63 21.60
CA ARG A 222 2.46 12.30 22.33
C ARG A 222 2.40 10.90 22.91
N ARG A 223 3.53 10.37 23.32
CA ARG A 223 3.61 9.10 24.03
C ARG A 223 3.98 9.34 25.50
N GLU A 224 3.34 8.59 26.39
CA GLU A 224 3.65 8.53 27.81
C GLU A 224 3.50 7.11 28.33
N GLY A 225 4.64 6.47 28.69
CA GLY A 225 4.64 5.04 29.01
C GLY A 225 4.15 4.21 27.81
N GLY A 226 3.27 3.25 28.06
CA GLY A 226 2.60 2.44 27.04
C GLY A 226 1.43 3.14 26.33
N ARG A 227 1.14 4.40 26.67
CA ARG A 227 -0.01 5.13 26.12
C ARG A 227 0.36 6.09 25.01
N VAL A 228 -0.55 6.20 24.02
CA VAL A 228 -0.54 7.27 23.02
C VAL A 228 -1.68 8.20 23.32
N LEU A 229 -1.34 9.48 23.56
CA LEU A 229 -2.24 10.53 23.98
C LEU A 229 -2.39 11.57 22.87
N ALA A 230 -3.60 12.13 22.71
CA ALA A 230 -3.88 13.19 21.76
C ALA A 230 -4.37 14.44 22.47
N ASP A 231 -3.93 15.61 22.02
CA ASP A 231 -4.45 16.89 22.46
C ASP A 231 -5.94 16.99 22.18
N ALA A 232 -6.72 17.34 23.21
CA ALA A 232 -8.18 17.24 23.17
C ALA A 232 -8.82 18.11 22.10
N ASP A 233 -8.37 19.34 21.97
CA ASP A 233 -9.01 20.32 21.09
C ASP A 233 -8.74 20.00 19.62
N SER A 234 -7.49 19.72 19.27
CA SER A 234 -7.10 19.38 17.90
C SER A 234 -7.67 18.01 17.48
N TYR A 235 -7.67 17.03 18.38
CA TYR A 235 -8.24 15.71 18.09
C TYR A 235 -9.74 15.79 17.87
N ARG A 236 -10.50 16.48 18.72
CA ARG A 236 -11.94 16.70 18.56
C ARG A 236 -12.27 17.43 17.26
N ALA A 237 -11.45 18.40 16.87
CA ALA A 237 -11.64 19.10 15.60
C ALA A 237 -11.43 18.20 14.38
N ALA A 238 -10.49 17.25 14.46
CA ALA A 238 -10.20 16.30 13.38
C ALA A 238 -11.18 15.12 13.33
N PHE A 239 -11.60 14.62 14.51
CA PHE A 239 -12.34 13.38 14.70
C PHE A 239 -13.53 13.55 15.65
N ALA A 240 -14.49 14.40 15.31
CA ALA A 240 -15.60 14.76 16.17
C ALA A 240 -16.44 13.55 16.67
N GLN A 241 -16.63 12.52 15.82
CA GLN A 241 -17.34 11.31 16.22
C GLN A 241 -16.52 10.44 17.16
N ALA A 242 -15.23 10.30 16.89
CA ALA A 242 -14.33 9.48 17.69
C ALA A 242 -14.13 10.05 19.09
N SER A 243 -14.20 11.36 19.28
CA SER A 243 -14.08 12.01 20.59
C SER A 243 -15.14 11.57 21.61
N ASN A 244 -16.22 10.91 21.18
CA ASN A 244 -17.22 10.35 22.08
C ASN A 244 -16.92 8.90 22.50
N VAL A 245 -15.96 8.24 21.87
CA VAL A 245 -15.61 6.83 22.11
C VAL A 245 -14.34 6.72 22.93
N TYR A 246 -13.34 7.56 22.64
CA TYR A 246 -12.06 7.51 23.33
C TYR A 246 -12.13 8.20 24.70
N PRO A 247 -11.63 7.55 25.77
CA PRO A 247 -11.60 8.16 27.09
C PRO A 247 -10.52 9.26 27.16
N THR A 248 -10.67 10.15 28.13
CA THR A 248 -9.64 11.14 28.47
C THR A 248 -8.91 10.76 29.74
N ASN A 249 -7.65 11.16 29.86
CA ASN A 249 -6.90 11.13 31.11
C ASN A 249 -7.33 12.28 32.04
N ASP A 250 -6.74 12.35 33.23
CA ASP A 250 -7.07 13.40 34.22
C ASP A 250 -6.72 14.83 33.74
N GLU A 251 -5.86 14.95 32.74
CA GLU A 251 -5.47 16.23 32.16
C GLU A 251 -6.30 16.61 30.93
N GLY A 252 -7.28 15.76 30.56
CA GLY A 252 -8.21 15.99 29.48
C GLY A 252 -7.71 15.56 28.10
N GLU A 253 -6.55 14.89 28.00
CA GLU A 253 -6.03 14.36 26.73
C GLU A 253 -6.75 13.04 26.38
N TYR A 254 -7.08 12.84 25.11
CA TYR A 254 -7.64 11.56 24.65
C TYR A 254 -6.59 10.45 24.66
N ILE A 255 -6.97 9.26 25.17
CA ILE A 255 -6.12 8.08 25.16
C ILE A 255 -6.46 7.29 23.88
N LEU A 256 -5.58 7.35 22.86
CA LEU A 256 -5.79 6.65 21.58
C LEU A 256 -5.39 5.19 21.66
N TYR A 257 -4.31 4.87 22.38
CA TYR A 257 -3.80 3.53 22.60
C TYR A 257 -3.34 3.36 24.04
N ASP A 258 -3.56 2.17 24.59
CA ASP A 258 -2.99 1.73 25.87
C ASP A 258 -2.38 0.33 25.67
N TYR A 259 -1.06 0.29 25.54
CA TYR A 259 -0.34 -0.97 25.38
C TYR A 259 0.04 -1.62 26.72
N ASP A 260 -0.28 -0.98 27.87
CA ASP A 260 -0.10 -1.58 29.20
C ASP A 260 -1.28 -2.49 29.59
N ALA A 261 -2.35 -2.52 28.78
CA ALA A 261 -3.52 -3.38 29.03
C ALA A 261 -3.17 -4.87 28.86
N HIS A 262 -3.83 -5.74 29.64
CA HIS A 262 -3.63 -7.19 29.69
C HIS A 262 -4.86 -7.97 29.25
N VAL A 263 -4.68 -9.26 28.93
CA VAL A 263 -5.79 -10.16 28.59
C VAL A 263 -6.84 -10.15 29.71
N GLY A 264 -8.09 -9.92 29.32
CA GLY A 264 -9.25 -9.78 30.20
C GLY A 264 -9.62 -8.35 30.55
N ASP A 265 -8.73 -7.39 30.36
CA ASP A 265 -9.05 -5.98 30.62
C ASP A 265 -10.05 -5.43 29.62
N ALA A 266 -10.98 -4.58 30.11
CA ALA A 266 -11.81 -3.76 29.24
C ALA A 266 -10.93 -2.68 28.59
N TYR A 267 -10.78 -2.74 27.26
CA TYR A 267 -9.86 -1.87 26.57
C TYR A 267 -10.38 -0.44 26.49
N LEU A 268 -9.66 0.51 27.08
CA LEU A 268 -10.00 1.93 27.14
C LEU A 268 -11.44 2.19 27.66
N GLY A 269 -11.97 1.31 28.54
CA GLY A 269 -13.33 1.44 29.07
C GLY A 269 -14.43 1.20 28.03
N THR A 270 -14.10 0.68 26.85
CA THR A 270 -15.08 0.29 25.82
C THR A 270 -15.71 -1.08 26.12
N GLN A 271 -16.62 -1.52 25.27
CA GLN A 271 -17.18 -2.88 25.32
C GLN A 271 -16.18 -3.97 24.87
N TYR A 272 -15.04 -3.57 24.32
CA TYR A 272 -14.02 -4.52 23.83
C TYR A 272 -13.06 -4.89 24.95
N THR A 273 -12.68 -6.17 24.99
CA THR A 273 -11.68 -6.70 25.92
C THR A 273 -10.43 -7.12 25.15
N VAL A 274 -9.30 -7.08 25.83
CA VAL A 274 -8.07 -7.71 25.30
C VAL A 274 -8.24 -9.23 25.38
N VAL A 275 -8.19 -9.92 24.25
CA VAL A 275 -8.36 -11.38 24.15
C VAL A 275 -7.04 -12.11 23.91
N GLU A 276 -6.03 -11.42 23.41
CA GLU A 276 -4.69 -11.96 23.19
C GLU A 276 -3.65 -10.86 23.39
N GLU A 277 -2.54 -11.20 24.03
CA GLU A 277 -1.35 -10.36 24.11
C GLU A 277 -0.11 -11.19 23.79
N GLY A 278 0.89 -10.56 23.22
CA GLY A 278 2.15 -11.20 22.85
C GLY A 278 3.11 -10.22 22.21
N ASP A 279 4.17 -10.76 21.65
CA ASP A 279 5.16 -9.96 20.94
C ASP A 279 5.20 -10.33 19.46
N THR A 280 5.45 -9.34 18.62
CA THR A 280 5.67 -9.53 17.19
C THR A 280 6.98 -8.86 16.78
N THR A 281 7.76 -9.54 15.96
CA THR A 281 9.00 -8.97 15.41
C THR A 281 8.70 -8.34 14.06
N LEU A 282 9.04 -7.07 13.92
CA LEU A 282 8.85 -6.33 12.69
C LEU A 282 10.08 -6.37 11.78
N SER A 283 10.02 -5.71 10.62
CA SER A 283 11.09 -5.76 9.61
C SER A 283 12.40 -5.10 10.06
N ASP A 284 12.37 -4.23 11.06
CA ASP A 284 13.56 -3.65 11.71
C ASP A 284 14.23 -4.60 12.72
N GLY A 285 13.74 -5.83 12.86
CA GLY A 285 14.23 -6.82 13.81
C GLY A 285 13.85 -6.55 15.26
N GLN A 286 13.10 -5.48 15.55
CA GLN A 286 12.66 -5.17 16.92
C GLN A 286 11.38 -5.93 17.27
N SER A 287 11.35 -6.49 18.48
CA SER A 287 10.15 -7.07 19.06
C SER A 287 9.29 -5.97 19.67
N ARG A 288 7.99 -5.98 19.36
CA ARG A 288 7.01 -5.03 19.86
C ARG A 288 5.80 -5.75 20.42
N ARG A 289 5.27 -5.21 21.51
CA ARG A 289 4.04 -5.73 22.11
C ARG A 289 2.89 -5.64 21.12
N MET A 290 2.09 -6.71 21.06
CA MET A 290 0.89 -6.82 20.25
C MET A 290 -0.29 -7.16 21.14
N LEU A 291 -1.43 -6.51 20.94
CA LEU A 291 -2.70 -6.81 21.57
C LEU A 291 -3.74 -7.13 20.50
N VAL A 292 -4.61 -8.09 20.79
CA VAL A 292 -5.81 -8.38 20.00
C VAL A 292 -7.04 -8.12 20.85
N LEU A 293 -7.97 -7.35 20.31
CA LEU A 293 -9.23 -7.02 20.98
C LEU A 293 -10.34 -7.99 20.56
N SER A 294 -11.37 -8.16 21.41
CA SER A 294 -12.55 -8.98 21.11
C SER A 294 -13.32 -8.54 19.86
N SER A 295 -13.12 -7.29 19.41
CA SER A 295 -13.58 -6.77 18.11
C SER A 295 -12.75 -7.26 16.91
N GLY A 296 -11.65 -7.99 17.14
CA GLY A 296 -10.72 -8.41 16.11
C GLY A 296 -9.66 -7.37 15.75
N HIS A 297 -9.66 -6.17 16.35
CA HIS A 297 -8.60 -5.19 16.15
C HIS A 297 -7.27 -5.73 16.65
N ARG A 298 -6.23 -5.59 15.83
CA ARG A 298 -4.85 -5.95 16.17
C ARG A 298 -4.02 -4.69 16.30
N LEU A 299 -3.45 -4.49 17.48
CA LEU A 299 -2.71 -3.30 17.87
C LEU A 299 -1.23 -3.68 18.05
N ILE A 300 -0.32 -2.96 17.41
CA ILE A 300 1.13 -3.16 17.54
C ILE A 300 1.74 -1.89 18.12
N GLU A 301 2.49 -2.05 19.23
CA GLU A 301 3.14 -0.95 19.89
C GLU A 301 4.09 -0.18 18.96
N GLY A 302 3.96 1.15 18.93
CA GLY A 302 4.72 2.04 18.05
C GLY A 302 4.22 2.10 16.61
N VAL A 303 3.32 1.19 16.19
CA VAL A 303 2.71 1.17 14.85
C VAL A 303 1.26 1.62 14.89
N GLY A 304 0.46 1.08 15.82
CA GLY A 304 -0.97 1.34 15.95
C GLY A 304 -1.84 0.18 15.52
N CYS A 305 -3.09 0.44 15.16
CA CYS A 305 -4.02 -0.57 14.66
C CYS A 305 -3.68 -0.92 13.21
N VAL A 306 -3.46 -2.21 12.92
CA VAL A 306 -3.01 -2.67 11.60
C VAL A 306 -4.15 -3.21 10.73
N ASN A 307 -5.27 -3.58 11.33
CA ASN A 307 -6.50 -3.98 10.67
C ASN A 307 -7.66 -3.16 11.23
N MET A 308 -8.26 -2.30 10.43
CA MET A 308 -9.23 -1.32 10.92
C MET A 308 -10.30 -1.03 9.88
N GLN A 309 -11.39 -0.46 10.37
CA GLN A 309 -12.25 0.40 9.56
C GLN A 309 -11.95 1.85 9.97
N GLY A 310 -11.91 2.78 9.03
CA GLY A 310 -11.53 4.16 9.32
C GLY A 310 -10.03 4.44 9.24
N THR A 311 -9.47 5.07 10.25
CA THR A 311 -8.05 5.48 10.32
C THR A 311 -7.33 4.83 11.50
N PRO A 312 -5.99 4.86 11.55
CA PRO A 312 -5.25 4.42 12.74
C PRO A 312 -5.63 5.17 14.03
N PHE A 313 -6.29 6.31 13.90
CA PHE A 313 -6.59 7.20 15.01
C PHE A 313 -8.05 7.19 15.47
N ASP A 314 -8.95 6.56 14.71
CA ASP A 314 -10.38 6.45 15.06
C ASP A 314 -10.93 5.00 14.97
N TYR A 315 -10.04 4.01 14.97
CA TYR A 315 -10.34 2.59 14.76
C TYR A 315 -11.40 2.02 15.71
N LEU A 316 -11.49 2.50 16.97
CA LEU A 316 -12.50 2.03 17.94
C LEU A 316 -13.92 2.52 17.63
N CYS A 317 -14.09 3.45 16.71
CA CYS A 317 -15.41 3.94 16.29
C CYS A 317 -16.09 3.00 15.29
N HIS A 318 -15.38 2.00 14.82
CA HIS A 318 -15.83 1.09 13.79
C HIS A 318 -15.65 -0.35 14.25
N ASP A 319 -16.72 -1.15 14.17
CA ASP A 319 -16.60 -2.58 14.42
C ASP A 319 -15.86 -3.25 13.28
N ASN A 320 -14.80 -4.01 13.60
CA ASN A 320 -14.11 -4.88 12.64
C ASN A 320 -14.93 -6.14 12.30
N ALA A 321 -16.20 -6.19 12.69
CA ALA A 321 -17.07 -7.30 12.30
C ALA A 321 -17.07 -7.41 10.77
N PRO A 322 -16.84 -8.61 10.20
CA PRO A 322 -16.87 -8.84 8.76
C PRO A 322 -18.30 -8.66 8.25
N ASN A 323 -18.74 -7.42 8.19
CA ASN A 323 -20.02 -7.09 7.60
C ASN A 323 -19.92 -7.31 6.10
N THR A 324 -20.85 -8.06 5.56
CA THR A 324 -20.84 -8.64 4.21
C THR A 324 -20.82 -7.62 3.07
N PHE A 325 -20.82 -6.31 3.33
CA PHE A 325 -20.99 -5.27 2.31
C PHE A 325 -20.13 -4.01 2.48
N PHE A 326 -19.24 -3.91 3.48
CA PHE A 326 -18.55 -2.65 3.75
C PHE A 326 -17.08 -2.68 3.39
N ASP A 327 -16.59 -1.52 2.98
CA ASP A 327 -15.21 -1.22 2.78
C ASP A 327 -14.46 -1.35 4.12
N PHE A 328 -13.28 -1.94 4.11
CA PHE A 328 -12.41 -1.99 5.27
C PHE A 328 -11.05 -1.39 4.90
N SER A 329 -10.35 -0.90 5.90
CA SER A 329 -9.02 -0.32 5.73
C SER A 329 -7.98 -1.20 6.38
N LEU A 330 -6.83 -1.30 5.74
CA LEU A 330 -5.66 -1.98 6.29
C LEU A 330 -4.49 -1.03 6.31
N LEU A 331 -3.67 -1.12 7.34
CA LEU A 331 -2.34 -0.54 7.30
C LEU A 331 -1.48 -1.38 6.34
N GLU A 332 -1.10 -0.82 5.21
CA GLU A 332 -0.20 -1.48 4.26
C GLU A 332 1.25 -1.28 4.65
N ASN A 333 1.65 -0.04 4.94
CA ASN A 333 3.02 0.27 5.32
C ASN A 333 3.08 1.25 6.49
N TYR A 334 4.07 1.06 7.36
CA TYR A 334 4.50 2.03 8.34
C TYR A 334 6.00 2.25 8.19
N TYR A 335 6.40 3.52 8.14
CA TYR A 335 7.79 3.95 7.90
C TYR A 335 8.30 4.79 9.06
N ASP A 336 9.61 4.69 9.32
CA ASP A 336 10.35 5.62 10.17
C ASP A 336 10.82 6.89 9.42
N ALA A 337 11.60 7.72 10.10
CA ALA A 337 12.12 8.96 9.54
C ALA A 337 13.08 8.74 8.37
N GLU A 338 13.84 7.67 8.40
CA GLU A 338 14.79 7.26 7.36
C GLU A 338 14.11 6.57 6.18
N GLY A 339 12.80 6.31 6.27
CA GLY A 339 12.04 5.66 5.23
C GLY A 339 12.14 4.14 5.23
N HIS A 340 12.65 3.54 6.33
CA HIS A 340 12.63 2.09 6.45
C HIS A 340 11.19 1.60 6.64
N ARG A 341 10.87 0.53 5.95
CA ARG A 341 9.56 -0.15 6.06
C ARG A 341 9.52 -0.99 7.33
N ILE A 342 9.12 -0.37 8.45
CA ILE A 342 9.04 -1.04 9.76
C ILE A 342 7.93 -2.09 9.79
N TYR A 343 6.79 -1.80 9.18
CA TYR A 343 5.68 -2.72 9.00
C TYR A 343 5.27 -2.77 7.53
N VAL A 344 5.14 -3.98 7.01
CA VAL A 344 4.67 -4.22 5.64
C VAL A 344 3.57 -5.28 5.69
N ASN A 345 2.41 -4.91 5.18
CA ASN A 345 1.33 -5.83 4.93
C ASN A 345 1.15 -5.97 3.42
N THR A 346 1.59 -7.08 2.87
CA THR A 346 1.40 -7.32 1.45
C THR A 346 -0.07 -7.66 1.18
N ARG A 347 -0.55 -7.35 -0.03
CA ARG A 347 -1.92 -7.70 -0.45
C ARG A 347 -2.24 -9.18 -0.23
N GLU A 348 -1.28 -10.06 -0.42
CA GLU A 348 -1.41 -11.50 -0.17
C GLU A 348 -1.63 -11.81 1.31
N LYS A 349 -0.85 -11.20 2.22
CA LYS A 349 -1.02 -11.37 3.67
C LYS A 349 -2.33 -10.74 4.17
N ALA A 350 -2.74 -9.62 3.61
CA ALA A 350 -4.02 -9.00 3.90
C ALA A 350 -5.17 -9.93 3.49
N TYR A 351 -5.08 -10.51 2.30
CA TYR A 351 -6.06 -11.48 1.80
C TYR A 351 -6.12 -12.74 2.69
N GLU A 352 -4.97 -13.32 3.04
CA GLU A 352 -4.89 -14.48 3.94
C GLU A 352 -5.48 -14.19 5.32
N ALA A 353 -5.19 -13.02 5.90
CA ALA A 353 -5.73 -12.62 7.21
C ALA A 353 -7.24 -12.43 7.19
N ILE A 354 -7.81 -11.93 6.09
CA ILE A 354 -9.24 -11.73 5.91
C ILE A 354 -9.94 -13.07 5.68
N VAL A 355 -9.37 -13.93 4.84
CA VAL A 355 -9.92 -15.26 4.56
C VAL A 355 -9.85 -16.14 5.81
N ALA A 356 -8.75 -16.10 6.56
CA ALA A 356 -8.64 -16.81 7.84
C ALA A 356 -9.66 -16.31 8.87
N GLY A 357 -9.92 -14.99 8.93
CA GLY A 357 -10.97 -14.40 9.78
C GLY A 357 -12.38 -14.84 9.39
N VAL A 358 -12.66 -15.02 8.11
CA VAL A 358 -13.96 -15.53 7.60
C VAL A 358 -14.14 -17.02 7.92
N GLU A 359 -13.08 -17.82 7.85
CA GLU A 359 -13.13 -19.26 8.19
C GLU A 359 -13.35 -19.47 9.69
N THR A 360 -12.79 -18.64 10.56
CA THR A 360 -12.99 -18.75 12.02
C THR A 360 -14.43 -18.43 12.45
N VAL A 361 -15.13 -17.56 11.75
CA VAL A 361 -16.56 -17.27 12.04
C VAL A 361 -17.49 -18.35 11.48
N ALA A 362 -17.11 -19.01 10.38
CA ALA A 362 -17.91 -20.10 9.81
C ALA A 362 -17.73 -21.44 10.53
N THR A 363 -16.70 -21.63 11.34
CA THR A 363 -16.38 -22.91 12.00
C THR A 363 -16.91 -23.04 13.42
N SER A 364 -17.49 -21.98 14.03
CA SER A 364 -18.09 -22.12 15.37
C SER A 364 -19.39 -22.94 15.37
N ASP A 365 -20.01 -23.24 14.22
CA ASP A 365 -21.30 -23.93 14.16
C ASP A 365 -21.40 -25.13 13.22
N ARG A 366 -20.31 -25.62 12.62
CA ARG A 366 -20.35 -26.86 11.83
C ARG A 366 -19.15 -27.77 12.02
N LEU A 367 -19.33 -28.71 12.93
CA LEU A 367 -19.02 -30.14 12.76
C LEU A 367 -17.70 -30.56 12.12
N ALA A 368 -16.97 -31.31 12.94
CA ALA A 368 -16.15 -32.45 12.53
C ALA A 368 -15.31 -32.25 11.28
N SER A 369 -14.06 -32.05 11.48
CA SER A 369 -12.99 -32.13 10.50
C SER A 369 -13.24 -33.33 9.55
N VAL A 370 -13.86 -33.09 8.42
CA VAL A 370 -13.75 -34.01 7.31
C VAL A 370 -12.32 -33.87 6.83
N ASP A 371 -11.47 -34.85 7.16
CA ASP A 371 -10.10 -34.96 6.67
C ASP A 371 -10.11 -34.96 5.13
N ARG A 372 -9.96 -33.80 4.54
CA ARG A 372 -9.88 -33.66 3.07
C ARG A 372 -8.45 -33.86 2.64
N VAL A 373 -8.24 -34.87 1.81
CA VAL A 373 -6.95 -35.17 1.20
C VAL A 373 -7.01 -34.83 -0.28
N TYR A 374 -5.96 -34.23 -0.80
CA TYR A 374 -5.83 -33.88 -2.21
C TYR A 374 -4.58 -34.51 -2.80
N ASP A 375 -4.62 -34.88 -4.08
CA ASP A 375 -3.42 -35.22 -4.83
C ASP A 375 -2.63 -33.98 -5.27
N LEU A 376 -1.48 -34.14 -5.90
CA LEU A 376 -0.66 -33.03 -6.37
C LEU A 376 -1.28 -32.21 -7.50
N GLN A 377 -2.36 -32.68 -8.11
CA GLN A 377 -3.15 -31.99 -9.12
C GLN A 377 -4.36 -31.24 -8.50
N GLY A 378 -4.46 -31.24 -7.16
CA GLY A 378 -5.55 -30.57 -6.44
C GLY A 378 -6.88 -31.33 -6.45
N ARG A 379 -6.93 -32.57 -6.93
CA ARG A 379 -8.16 -33.38 -6.92
C ARG A 379 -8.36 -33.96 -5.52
N ARG A 380 -9.59 -33.85 -5.02
CA ARG A 380 -9.99 -34.45 -3.74
C ARG A 380 -9.98 -35.98 -3.81
N MET A 381 -9.32 -36.60 -2.83
CA MET A 381 -9.16 -38.04 -2.72
C MET A 381 -10.01 -38.61 -1.58
N ASP A 382 -10.47 -39.87 -1.73
CA ASP A 382 -11.11 -40.58 -0.62
C ASP A 382 -10.04 -41.07 0.36
N VAL A 383 -10.05 -40.51 1.57
CA VAL A 383 -9.08 -40.81 2.64
C VAL A 383 -9.00 -42.29 2.97
N ARG A 384 -10.09 -43.04 2.74
CA ARG A 384 -10.17 -44.48 3.04
C ARG A 384 -9.48 -45.37 2.01
N HIS A 385 -9.22 -44.83 0.80
CA HIS A 385 -8.64 -45.60 -0.32
C HIS A 385 -7.61 -44.75 -1.07
N LEU A 386 -6.53 -44.40 -0.42
CA LEU A 386 -5.45 -43.64 -1.04
C LEU A 386 -4.45 -44.62 -1.70
N PRO A 387 -4.28 -44.59 -3.01
CA PRO A 387 -3.19 -45.29 -3.70
C PRO A 387 -1.82 -44.83 -3.19
N LYS A 388 -0.77 -45.60 -3.42
CA LYS A 388 0.61 -45.13 -3.14
C LYS A 388 0.89 -43.84 -3.88
N GLY A 389 1.35 -42.84 -3.16
CA GLY A 389 1.58 -41.49 -3.75
C GLY A 389 1.85 -40.41 -2.73
N ILE A 390 1.97 -39.19 -3.24
CA ILE A 390 2.15 -37.99 -2.42
C ILE A 390 0.82 -37.22 -2.41
N TYR A 391 0.39 -36.84 -1.23
CA TYR A 391 -0.88 -36.17 -0.97
C TYR A 391 -0.70 -34.94 -0.10
N ILE A 392 -1.70 -34.06 -0.12
CA ILE A 392 -1.77 -32.85 0.70
C ILE A 392 -2.97 -32.96 1.63
N GLN A 393 -2.75 -32.81 2.94
CA GLN A 393 -3.79 -32.74 3.97
C GLN A 393 -3.44 -31.61 4.95
N HIS A 394 -4.38 -30.74 5.23
CA HIS A 394 -4.17 -29.56 6.10
C HIS A 394 -2.93 -28.70 5.70
N GLY A 395 -2.73 -28.53 4.39
CA GLY A 395 -1.58 -27.78 3.85
C GLY A 395 -0.22 -28.50 3.97
N LYS A 396 -0.17 -29.72 4.50
CA LYS A 396 1.06 -30.51 4.65
C LYS A 396 1.11 -31.69 3.68
N LYS A 397 2.27 -31.92 3.08
CA LYS A 397 2.52 -33.08 2.23
C LYS A 397 2.78 -34.32 3.07
N PHE A 398 2.18 -35.47 2.68
CA PHE A 398 2.49 -36.77 3.25
C PHE A 398 2.56 -37.84 2.14
N VAL A 399 3.18 -38.98 2.46
CA VAL A 399 3.41 -40.06 1.50
C VAL A 399 2.66 -41.30 1.96
N VAL A 400 1.85 -41.89 1.06
CA VAL A 400 1.28 -43.24 1.22
C VAL A 400 2.22 -44.21 0.51
N LYS A 401 2.80 -45.14 1.27
CA LYS A 401 3.79 -46.14 0.80
C LYS A 401 3.13 -47.44 0.28
#